data_1b6ed34537562cf8dc908acdaf6278b4
#
_entry.id   1b6ed34537562cf8dc908acdaf6278b4
#
_cell.length_a   1.000
_cell.length_b   1.000
_cell.length_c   1.000
_cell.angle_alpha   90.00
_cell.angle_beta   90.00
_cell.angle_gamma   90.00
#
_symmetry.space_group_name_H-M   'P 1'
#
loop_
_entity.id
_entity.type
_entity.pdbx_description
1 polymer ?
#
loop_
_entity_poly.entity_id
_entity_poly.type
_entity_poly.pdbx_seq_one_letter_code
_entity_poly.pdbx_strand_id
1 'polypeptide(L)'
;MAIMKINANMLQKAFLAGANRIESKKEYINQLNVFPVPDGDTGTNMTLTIMSAAKEVAALEQPTMATLSKAISSGSLRGARGNSGVILSQLFRGFCREIANKEELTTDDLAACFEQAVATAYKAVMKPKEGTILTVASGMAEKAREIHRKVKDIEEFGRIVIDYGNEVLAYTPELLPVLK
;
A
#
# COMPACT_ATOMS: atom_id res chain seq x y z
N MET A 1 23.55 9.72 4.66
CA MET A 1 23.76 9.71 3.21
C MET A 1 22.42 9.53 2.53
N ALA A 2 22.04 10.41 1.58
CA ALA A 2 20.72 10.36 0.95
C ALA A 2 20.56 9.12 0.06
N ILE A 3 19.40 8.48 0.11
CA ILE A 3 19.04 7.34 -0.72
C ILE A 3 18.25 7.86 -1.92
N MET A 4 18.86 7.90 -3.09
CA MET A 4 18.26 8.48 -4.31
C MET A 4 17.49 7.47 -5.13
N LYS A 5 17.77 6.18 -4.96
CA LYS A 5 17.16 5.07 -5.69
C LYS A 5 17.03 3.85 -4.80
N ILE A 6 16.02 3.03 -5.05
CA ILE A 6 15.88 1.72 -4.43
C ILE A 6 15.89 0.63 -5.49
N ASN A 7 16.60 -0.45 -5.19
CA ASN A 7 16.66 -1.65 -6.01
C ASN A 7 15.68 -2.73 -5.50
N ALA A 8 15.63 -3.85 -6.21
CA ALA A 8 14.73 -4.95 -5.87
C ALA A 8 14.99 -5.55 -4.47
N ASN A 9 16.25 -5.65 -4.04
CA ASN A 9 16.58 -6.15 -2.70
C ASN A 9 16.04 -5.24 -1.59
N MET A 10 16.18 -3.94 -1.76
CA MET A 10 15.65 -2.95 -0.82
C MET A 10 14.12 -2.98 -0.78
N LEU A 11 13.47 -3.08 -1.93
CA LEU A 11 12.02 -3.17 -2.03
C LEU A 11 11.49 -4.47 -1.39
N GLN A 12 12.17 -5.60 -1.60
CA GLN A 12 11.85 -6.87 -0.94
C GLN A 12 11.85 -6.73 0.59
N LYS A 13 12.90 -6.17 1.14
CA LYS A 13 13.02 -5.94 2.59
C LYS A 13 11.94 -4.99 3.11
N ALA A 14 11.66 -3.92 2.38
CA ALA A 14 10.63 -2.95 2.75
C ALA A 14 9.24 -3.61 2.76
N PHE A 15 8.92 -4.40 1.74
CA PHE A 15 7.64 -5.12 1.67
C PHE A 15 7.47 -6.11 2.83
N LEU A 16 8.50 -6.92 3.12
CA LEU A 16 8.47 -7.88 4.23
C LEU A 16 8.34 -7.18 5.58
N ALA A 17 9.02 -6.05 5.77
CA ALA A 17 8.87 -5.23 6.99
C ALA A 17 7.44 -4.69 7.13
N GLY A 18 6.84 -4.23 6.03
CA GLY A 18 5.45 -3.78 6.00
C GLY A 18 4.46 -4.90 6.33
N ALA A 19 4.67 -6.09 5.78
CA ALA A 19 3.86 -7.26 6.07
C ALA A 19 3.89 -7.64 7.56
N ASN A 20 5.08 -7.70 8.14
CA ASN A 20 5.27 -7.95 9.57
C ASN A 20 4.61 -6.86 10.44
N ARG A 21 4.64 -5.62 9.98
CA ARG A 21 4.01 -4.51 10.71
C ARG A 21 2.48 -4.63 10.72
N ILE A 22 1.87 -5.00 9.61
CA ILE A 22 0.42 -5.26 9.54
C ILE A 22 0.06 -6.43 10.46
N GLU A 23 0.80 -7.53 10.41
CA GLU A 23 0.59 -8.68 11.28
C GLU A 23 0.66 -8.31 12.76
N SER A 24 1.68 -7.54 13.16
CA SER A 24 1.84 -7.08 14.54
C SER A 24 0.71 -6.16 15.03
N LYS A 25 -0.01 -5.51 14.12
CA LYS A 25 -1.13 -4.60 14.40
C LYS A 25 -2.50 -5.21 14.12
N LYS A 26 -2.56 -6.47 13.79
CA LYS A 26 -3.79 -7.16 13.38
C LYS A 26 -4.95 -6.94 14.36
N GLU A 27 -4.74 -7.22 15.62
CA GLU A 27 -5.81 -7.10 16.65
C GLU A 27 -6.23 -5.65 16.86
N TYR A 28 -5.28 -4.71 16.85
CA TYR A 28 -5.59 -3.30 16.93
C TYR A 28 -6.46 -2.82 15.76
N ILE A 29 -6.13 -3.25 14.53
CA ILE A 29 -6.93 -2.92 13.34
C ILE A 29 -8.32 -3.56 13.41
N ASN A 30 -8.43 -4.81 13.92
CA ASN A 30 -9.71 -5.46 14.15
C ASN A 30 -10.61 -4.64 15.08
N GLN A 31 -10.05 -4.09 16.17
CA GLN A 31 -10.79 -3.27 17.13
C GLN A 31 -11.31 -1.95 16.53
N LEU A 32 -10.66 -1.44 15.51
CA LEU A 32 -11.07 -0.21 14.83
C LEU A 32 -12.11 -0.44 13.73
N ASN A 33 -12.47 -1.68 13.44
CA ASN A 33 -13.38 -2.01 12.36
C ASN A 33 -14.83 -1.67 12.73
N VAL A 34 -15.34 -0.60 12.14
CA VAL A 34 -16.72 -0.13 12.32
C VAL A 34 -17.49 0.02 10.99
N PHE A 35 -16.80 -0.04 9.86
CA PHE A 35 -17.38 0.17 8.53
C PHE A 35 -16.72 -0.75 7.48
N PRO A 36 -17.48 -1.27 6.50
CA PRO A 36 -18.94 -1.17 6.30
C PRO A 36 -19.75 -2.08 7.24
N VAL A 37 -19.13 -3.11 7.77
CA VAL A 37 -19.73 -4.06 8.73
C VAL A 37 -18.78 -4.17 9.94
N PRO A 38 -19.25 -3.97 11.16
CA PRO A 38 -18.41 -4.02 12.36
C PRO A 38 -18.21 -5.46 12.87
N ASP A 39 -17.66 -6.33 12.03
CA ASP A 39 -17.40 -7.74 12.31
C ASP A 39 -16.01 -8.01 12.91
N GLY A 40 -15.20 -6.96 13.06
CA GLY A 40 -13.89 -7.03 13.72
C GLY A 40 -12.85 -7.85 12.97
N ASP A 41 -12.94 -7.97 11.65
CA ASP A 41 -12.09 -8.85 10.85
C ASP A 41 -11.12 -8.14 9.89
N THR A 42 -11.16 -6.80 9.82
CA THR A 42 -10.34 -6.02 8.87
C THR A 42 -8.85 -6.32 9.01
N GLY A 43 -8.32 -6.32 10.23
CA GLY A 43 -6.91 -6.61 10.49
C GLY A 43 -6.54 -8.05 10.11
N THR A 44 -7.41 -9.00 10.40
CA THR A 44 -7.26 -10.40 10.01
C THR A 44 -7.22 -10.54 8.49
N ASN A 45 -8.18 -9.93 7.79
CA ASN A 45 -8.28 -9.98 6.33
C ASN A 45 -7.06 -9.34 5.64
N MET A 46 -6.63 -8.18 6.11
CA MET A 46 -5.44 -7.51 5.57
C MET A 46 -4.17 -8.33 5.84
N THR A 47 -4.03 -8.91 7.03
CA THR A 47 -2.89 -9.76 7.38
C THR A 47 -2.83 -11.01 6.49
N LEU A 48 -3.93 -11.74 6.35
CA LEU A 48 -3.97 -12.91 5.46
C LEU A 48 -3.61 -12.56 4.02
N THR A 49 -4.09 -11.42 3.55
CA THR A 49 -3.82 -10.93 2.19
C THR A 49 -2.34 -10.63 1.98
N ILE A 50 -1.74 -9.83 2.85
CA ILE A 50 -0.33 -9.42 2.69
C ILE A 50 0.64 -10.56 2.98
N MET A 51 0.34 -11.44 3.94
CA MET A 51 1.19 -12.58 4.28
C MET A 51 1.20 -13.64 3.18
N SER A 52 0.12 -13.78 2.41
CA SER A 52 0.11 -14.60 1.20
C SER A 52 1.14 -14.13 0.17
N ALA A 53 1.25 -12.83 -0.03
CA ALA A 53 2.30 -12.25 -0.88
C ALA A 53 3.68 -12.35 -0.24
N ALA A 54 3.80 -12.06 1.05
CA ALA A 54 5.06 -12.08 1.78
C ALA A 54 5.76 -13.43 1.73
N LYS A 55 5.00 -14.52 1.79
CA LYS A 55 5.53 -15.88 1.63
C LYS A 55 6.25 -16.08 0.29
N GLU A 56 5.66 -15.59 -0.79
CA GLU A 56 6.27 -15.68 -2.12
C GLU A 56 7.45 -14.73 -2.28
N VAL A 57 7.34 -13.52 -1.74
CA VAL A 57 8.43 -12.52 -1.73
C VAL A 57 9.64 -13.03 -0.97
N ALA A 58 9.44 -13.63 0.21
CA ALA A 58 10.51 -14.18 1.02
C ALA A 58 11.24 -15.36 0.35
N ALA A 59 10.57 -16.10 -0.52
CA ALA A 59 11.15 -17.22 -1.25
C ALA A 59 12.06 -16.79 -2.42
N LEU A 60 12.08 -15.52 -2.79
CA LEU A 60 12.94 -15.00 -3.86
C LEU A 60 14.38 -14.83 -3.35
N GLU A 61 15.29 -15.67 -3.80
CA GLU A 61 16.71 -15.60 -3.43
C GLU A 61 17.43 -14.44 -4.13
N GLN A 62 17.14 -14.21 -5.40
CA GLN A 62 17.70 -13.11 -6.20
C GLN A 62 16.54 -12.29 -6.83
N PRO A 63 15.91 -11.40 -6.04
CA PRO A 63 14.76 -10.66 -6.51
C PRO A 63 15.13 -9.68 -7.62
N THR A 64 14.25 -9.59 -8.62
CA THR A 64 14.20 -8.53 -9.61
C THR A 64 12.89 -7.76 -9.44
N MET A 65 12.77 -6.59 -10.01
CA MET A 65 11.48 -5.87 -10.00
C MET A 65 10.37 -6.69 -10.66
N ALA A 66 10.69 -7.44 -11.72
CA ALA A 66 9.73 -8.32 -12.40
C ALA A 66 9.26 -9.47 -11.48
N THR A 67 10.17 -10.17 -10.81
CA THR A 67 9.80 -11.27 -9.91
C THR A 67 9.10 -10.79 -8.65
N LEU A 68 9.50 -9.65 -8.07
CA LEU A 68 8.81 -9.01 -6.96
C LEU A 68 7.39 -8.60 -7.35
N SER A 69 7.22 -7.94 -8.49
CA SER A 69 5.91 -7.51 -8.98
C SER A 69 4.95 -8.68 -9.09
N LYS A 70 5.40 -9.78 -9.63
CA LYS A 70 4.61 -11.01 -9.76
C LYS A 70 4.27 -11.60 -8.39
N ALA A 71 5.26 -11.74 -7.50
CA ALA A 71 5.07 -12.29 -6.17
C ALA A 71 4.09 -11.46 -5.33
N ILE A 72 4.24 -10.14 -5.33
CA ILE A 72 3.37 -9.21 -4.57
C ILE A 72 1.97 -9.20 -5.17
N SER A 73 1.84 -8.96 -6.47
CA SER A 73 0.54 -8.80 -7.14
C SER A 73 -0.27 -10.10 -7.15
N SER A 74 0.31 -11.20 -7.61
CA SER A 74 -0.38 -12.49 -7.67
C SER A 74 -0.56 -13.11 -6.30
N GLY A 75 0.43 -13.00 -5.42
CA GLY A 75 0.37 -13.53 -4.06
C GLY A 75 -0.72 -12.87 -3.23
N SER A 76 -0.82 -11.54 -3.25
CA SER A 76 -1.86 -10.81 -2.54
C SER A 76 -3.25 -11.08 -3.11
N LEU A 77 -3.38 -11.18 -4.44
CA LEU A 77 -4.66 -11.47 -5.08
C LEU A 77 -5.20 -12.86 -4.69
N ARG A 78 -4.34 -13.89 -4.71
CA ARG A 78 -4.74 -15.24 -4.28
C ARG A 78 -5.12 -15.31 -2.81
N GLY A 79 -4.46 -14.54 -1.97
CA GLY A 79 -4.72 -14.47 -0.54
C GLY A 79 -5.78 -13.45 -0.12
N ALA A 80 -6.34 -12.70 -1.07
CA ALA A 80 -7.28 -11.61 -0.75
C ALA A 80 -8.50 -12.12 0.04
N ARG A 81 -8.79 -11.47 1.17
CA ARG A 81 -9.91 -11.78 2.05
C ARG A 81 -10.64 -10.50 2.43
N GLY A 82 -11.97 -10.55 2.37
CA GLY A 82 -12.83 -9.43 2.70
C GLY A 82 -12.64 -8.22 1.78
N ASN A 83 -13.42 -7.17 2.01
CA ASN A 83 -13.32 -5.94 1.22
C ASN A 83 -11.95 -5.27 1.36
N SER A 84 -11.43 -5.21 2.59
CA SER A 84 -10.13 -4.61 2.89
C SER A 84 -8.98 -5.34 2.21
N GLY A 85 -8.99 -6.68 2.20
CA GLY A 85 -7.97 -7.48 1.54
C GLY A 85 -8.03 -7.34 0.01
N VAL A 86 -9.23 -7.31 -0.56
CA VAL A 86 -9.40 -7.07 -2.01
C VAL A 86 -8.85 -5.70 -2.40
N ILE A 87 -9.20 -4.63 -1.66
CA ILE A 87 -8.69 -3.29 -1.94
C ILE A 87 -7.17 -3.24 -1.80
N LEU A 88 -6.61 -3.83 -0.75
CA LEU A 88 -5.16 -3.90 -0.55
C LEU A 88 -4.47 -4.61 -1.72
N SER A 89 -5.02 -5.74 -2.18
CA SER A 89 -4.47 -6.47 -3.33
C SER A 89 -4.51 -5.65 -4.62
N GLN A 90 -5.51 -4.81 -4.82
CA GLN A 90 -5.60 -3.94 -6.00
C GLN A 90 -4.64 -2.74 -5.92
N LEU A 91 -4.41 -2.19 -4.74
CA LEU A 91 -3.36 -1.20 -4.51
C LEU A 91 -1.99 -1.77 -4.89
N PHE A 92 -1.67 -2.96 -4.42
CA PHE A 92 -0.41 -3.65 -4.79
C PHE A 92 -0.33 -3.94 -6.29
N ARG A 93 -1.43 -4.38 -6.90
CA ARG A 93 -1.46 -4.66 -8.33
C ARG A 93 -1.13 -3.43 -9.17
N GLY A 94 -1.73 -2.29 -8.85
CA GLY A 94 -1.45 -1.03 -9.54
C GLY A 94 -0.01 -0.57 -9.36
N PHE A 95 0.50 -0.61 -8.13
CA PHE A 95 1.89 -0.31 -7.81
C PHE A 95 2.87 -1.19 -8.61
N CYS A 96 2.63 -2.49 -8.61
CA CYS A 96 3.50 -3.47 -9.26
C CYS A 96 3.54 -3.32 -10.78
N ARG A 97 2.50 -2.83 -11.42
CA ARG A 97 2.50 -2.55 -12.85
C ARG A 97 3.56 -1.54 -13.26
N GLU A 98 3.79 -0.53 -12.42
CA GLU A 98 4.77 0.52 -12.71
C GLU A 98 6.22 0.04 -12.52
N ILE A 99 6.48 -0.92 -11.65
CA ILE A 99 7.84 -1.33 -11.32
C ILE A 99 8.36 -2.50 -12.15
N ALA A 100 7.48 -3.28 -12.79
CA ALA A 100 7.81 -4.58 -13.40
C ALA A 100 8.95 -4.53 -14.40
N ASN A 101 9.11 -3.43 -15.14
CA ASN A 101 10.12 -3.26 -16.19
C ASN A 101 11.29 -2.35 -15.78
N LYS A 102 11.42 -2.04 -14.49
CA LYS A 102 12.46 -1.16 -13.96
C LYS A 102 13.52 -1.96 -13.20
N GLU A 103 14.74 -1.45 -13.15
CA GLU A 103 15.81 -2.03 -12.33
C GLU A 103 15.92 -1.31 -10.98
N GLU A 104 15.70 0.00 -10.98
CA GLU A 104 15.74 0.88 -9.81
C GLU A 104 14.55 1.84 -9.84
N LEU A 105 14.15 2.32 -8.67
CA LEU A 105 13.06 3.29 -8.52
C LEU A 105 13.59 4.58 -7.90
N THR A 106 13.26 5.69 -8.55
CA THR A 106 13.44 7.05 -8.02
C THR A 106 12.15 7.54 -7.35
N THR A 107 12.16 8.74 -6.77
CA THR A 107 10.94 9.37 -6.27
C THR A 107 9.93 9.65 -7.38
N ASP A 108 10.39 9.92 -8.59
CA ASP A 108 9.50 10.07 -9.76
C ASP A 108 8.75 8.76 -10.06
N ASP A 109 9.46 7.64 -10.02
CA ASP A 109 8.87 6.31 -10.21
C ASP A 109 7.89 5.97 -9.10
N LEU A 110 8.23 6.27 -7.84
CA LEU A 110 7.36 6.02 -6.70
C LEU A 110 6.07 6.83 -6.77
N ALA A 111 6.13 8.09 -7.20
CA ALA A 111 4.93 8.91 -7.42
C ALA A 111 3.99 8.27 -8.45
N ALA A 112 4.54 7.77 -9.57
CA ALA A 112 3.78 7.04 -10.58
C ALA A 112 3.19 5.74 -10.02
N CYS A 113 3.93 5.02 -9.17
CA CYS A 113 3.45 3.81 -8.49
C CYS A 113 2.24 4.11 -7.59
N PHE A 114 2.27 5.17 -6.79
CA PHE A 114 1.15 5.58 -5.95
C PHE A 114 -0.08 5.93 -6.79
N GLU A 115 0.08 6.68 -7.87
CA GLU A 115 -1.03 7.03 -8.76
C GLU A 115 -1.68 5.79 -9.38
N GLN A 116 -0.90 4.84 -9.88
CA GLN A 116 -1.42 3.60 -10.46
C GLN A 116 -2.06 2.69 -9.42
N ALA A 117 -1.51 2.64 -8.22
CA ALA A 117 -2.10 1.89 -7.11
C ALA A 117 -3.53 2.38 -6.83
N VAL A 118 -3.69 3.68 -6.67
CA VAL A 118 -4.99 4.32 -6.39
C VAL A 118 -5.96 4.13 -7.56
N ALA A 119 -5.54 4.40 -8.79
CA ALA A 119 -6.38 4.26 -9.97
C ALA A 119 -6.89 2.81 -10.14
N THR A 120 -6.04 1.83 -9.87
CA THR A 120 -6.39 0.41 -9.95
C THR A 120 -7.40 0.03 -8.87
N ALA A 121 -7.19 0.49 -7.64
CA ALA A 121 -8.07 0.19 -6.52
C ALA A 121 -9.46 0.82 -6.69
N TYR A 122 -9.54 2.09 -7.13
CA TYR A 122 -10.84 2.74 -7.40
C TYR A 122 -11.65 2.04 -8.49
N LYS A 123 -10.98 1.53 -9.54
CA LYS A 123 -11.66 0.76 -10.60
C LYS A 123 -12.23 -0.57 -10.12
N ALA A 124 -11.65 -1.14 -9.09
CA ALA A 124 -12.09 -2.43 -8.53
C ALA A 124 -13.29 -2.30 -7.59
N VAL A 125 -13.60 -1.10 -7.11
CA VAL A 125 -14.70 -0.84 -6.17
C VAL A 125 -15.87 -0.20 -6.91
N MET A 126 -17.00 -0.91 -6.95
CA MET A 126 -18.19 -0.41 -7.68
C MET A 126 -18.75 0.89 -7.11
N LYS A 127 -18.70 1.08 -5.79
CA LYS A 127 -19.24 2.26 -5.10
C LYS A 127 -18.23 2.72 -4.04
N PRO A 128 -17.15 3.39 -4.45
CA PRO A 128 -16.16 3.88 -3.48
C PRO A 128 -16.79 4.88 -2.53
N LYS A 129 -16.41 4.78 -1.25
CA LYS A 129 -16.82 5.70 -0.19
C LYS A 129 -15.63 6.52 0.24
N GLU A 130 -15.85 7.84 0.41
CA GLU A 130 -14.86 8.70 1.02
C GLU A 130 -14.78 8.48 2.54
N GLY A 131 -13.64 8.80 3.12
CA GLY A 131 -13.36 8.50 4.53
C GLY A 131 -12.85 7.07 4.76
N THR A 132 -12.36 6.40 3.73
CA THR A 132 -11.86 5.02 3.76
C THR A 132 -10.37 4.94 3.42
N ILE A 133 -9.83 3.72 3.39
CA ILE A 133 -8.47 3.45 2.93
C ILE A 133 -8.18 4.05 1.53
N LEU A 134 -9.20 4.11 0.66
CA LEU A 134 -9.07 4.71 -0.67
C LEU A 134 -8.79 6.21 -0.60
N THR A 135 -9.45 6.91 0.32
CA THR A 135 -9.23 8.35 0.54
C THR A 135 -7.82 8.63 1.05
N VAL A 136 -7.34 7.82 2.00
CA VAL A 136 -5.97 7.94 2.52
C VAL A 136 -4.94 7.65 1.42
N ALA A 137 -5.13 6.56 0.67
CA ALA A 137 -4.25 6.22 -0.45
C ALA A 137 -4.24 7.32 -1.52
N SER A 138 -5.38 7.91 -1.84
CA SER A 138 -5.50 9.02 -2.78
C SER A 138 -4.73 10.26 -2.30
N GLY A 139 -4.88 10.63 -1.04
CA GLY A 139 -4.12 11.74 -0.44
C GLY A 139 -2.62 11.51 -0.48
N MET A 140 -2.17 10.29 -0.18
CA MET A 140 -0.74 9.92 -0.28
C MET A 140 -0.23 10.03 -1.73
N ALA A 141 -1.01 9.59 -2.71
CA ALA A 141 -0.65 9.71 -4.12
C ALA A 141 -0.56 11.17 -4.58
N GLU A 142 -1.48 12.03 -4.14
CA GLU A 142 -1.47 13.47 -4.43
C GLU A 142 -0.22 14.13 -3.84
N LYS A 143 0.12 13.83 -2.59
CA LYS A 143 1.34 14.35 -1.95
C LYS A 143 2.59 13.87 -2.66
N ALA A 144 2.67 12.60 -3.02
CA ALA A 144 3.78 12.04 -3.78
C ALA A 144 3.98 12.78 -5.11
N ARG A 145 2.89 13.03 -5.85
CA ARG A 145 2.93 13.80 -7.10
C ARG A 145 3.39 15.24 -6.90
N GLU A 146 2.97 15.88 -5.81
CA GLU A 146 3.35 17.25 -5.48
C GLU A 146 4.86 17.39 -5.24
N ILE A 147 5.48 16.43 -4.53
CA ILE A 147 6.83 16.58 -4.00
C ILE A 147 7.93 15.85 -4.79
N HIS A 148 7.61 14.87 -5.65
CA HIS A 148 8.60 13.98 -6.26
C HIS A 148 9.72 14.70 -7.04
N ARG A 149 9.44 15.87 -7.61
CA ARG A 149 10.44 16.64 -8.35
C ARG A 149 11.39 17.42 -7.43
N LYS A 150 10.93 17.78 -6.24
CA LYS A 150 11.68 18.59 -5.25
C LYS A 150 12.41 17.74 -4.23
N VAL A 151 11.82 16.62 -3.82
CA VAL A 151 12.36 15.72 -2.80
C VAL A 151 12.87 14.45 -3.49
N LYS A 152 14.19 14.30 -3.57
CA LYS A 152 14.84 13.19 -4.27
C LYS A 152 15.34 12.09 -3.32
N ASP A 153 15.53 12.39 -2.04
CA ASP A 153 15.82 11.40 -1.02
C ASP A 153 14.57 10.57 -0.74
N ILE A 154 14.66 9.27 -0.94
CA ILE A 154 13.53 8.33 -0.80
C ILE A 154 13.01 8.26 0.64
N GLU A 155 13.90 8.33 1.64
CA GLU A 155 13.47 8.35 3.05
C GLU A 155 12.68 9.60 3.39
N GLU A 156 13.16 10.77 2.98
CA GLU A 156 12.47 12.03 3.18
C GLU A 156 11.14 12.05 2.43
N PHE A 157 11.14 11.63 1.16
CA PHE A 157 9.92 11.49 0.36
C PHE A 157 8.89 10.60 1.05
N GLY A 158 9.30 9.41 1.47
CA GLY A 158 8.42 8.46 2.16
C GLY A 158 7.85 9.04 3.46
N ARG A 159 8.68 9.71 4.27
CA ARG A 159 8.25 10.35 5.51
C ARG A 159 7.19 11.42 5.25
N ILE A 160 7.40 12.30 4.29
CA ILE A 160 6.44 13.37 3.95
C ILE A 160 5.11 12.78 3.47
N VAL A 161 5.16 11.76 2.60
CA VAL A 161 3.96 11.09 2.08
C VAL A 161 3.18 10.40 3.21
N ILE A 162 3.87 9.70 4.12
CA ILE A 162 3.24 9.02 5.26
C ILE A 162 2.65 10.04 6.24
N ASP A 163 3.37 11.10 6.57
CA ASP A 163 2.87 12.16 7.46
C ASP A 163 1.60 12.78 6.91
N TYR A 164 1.55 13.07 5.63
CA TYR A 164 0.34 13.56 4.98
C TYR A 164 -0.79 12.51 4.97
N GLY A 165 -0.46 11.25 4.77
CA GLY A 165 -1.42 10.15 4.90
C GLY A 165 -2.06 10.09 6.29
N ASN A 166 -1.29 10.33 7.34
CA ASN A 166 -1.80 10.41 8.71
C ASN A 166 -2.73 11.62 8.92
N GLU A 167 -2.43 12.77 8.30
CA GLU A 167 -3.33 13.94 8.33
C GLU A 167 -4.67 13.61 7.65
N VAL A 168 -4.63 12.98 6.48
CA VAL A 168 -5.85 12.54 5.77
C VAL A 168 -6.62 11.52 6.60
N LEU A 169 -5.93 10.56 7.22
CA LEU A 169 -6.55 9.56 8.11
C LEU A 169 -7.28 10.23 9.27
N ALA A 170 -6.66 11.23 9.91
CA ALA A 170 -7.28 11.96 11.01
C ALA A 170 -8.54 12.73 10.57
N TYR A 171 -8.63 13.09 9.30
CA TYR A 171 -9.80 13.80 8.75
C TYR A 171 -10.93 12.85 8.28
N THR A 172 -10.68 11.56 8.14
CA THR A 172 -11.69 10.61 7.64
C THR A 172 -13.00 10.61 8.42
N PRO A 173 -13.06 10.82 9.76
CA PRO A 173 -14.34 10.91 10.47
C PRO A 173 -15.24 12.06 10.01
N GLU A 174 -14.69 13.13 9.44
CA GLU A 174 -15.49 14.23 8.87
C GLU A 174 -16.12 13.84 7.52
N LEU A 175 -15.49 12.91 6.79
CA LEU A 175 -15.99 12.40 5.51
C LEU A 175 -16.96 11.22 5.68
N LEU A 176 -16.75 10.42 6.71
CA LEU A 176 -17.54 9.23 7.02
C LEU A 176 -17.96 9.25 8.50
N PRO A 177 -19.11 9.82 8.82
CA PRO A 177 -19.52 10.08 10.21
C PRO A 177 -19.62 8.87 11.13
N VAL A 178 -19.77 7.66 10.59
CA VAL A 178 -19.77 6.41 11.39
C VAL A 178 -18.43 6.16 12.09
N LEU A 179 -17.36 6.87 11.68
CA LEU A 179 -16.04 6.79 12.30
C LEU A 179 -15.88 7.69 13.54
N LYS A 180 -16.89 8.53 13.86
CA LYS A 180 -16.94 9.35 15.07
C LYS A 180 -17.43 8.52 16.25
#